data_24d54f0e093bd74cea179273e0e4bf23
#
_entry.id   24d54f0e093bd74cea179273e0e4bf23
#
_cell.length_a   1.000
_cell.length_b   1.000
_cell.length_c   1.000
_cell.angle_alpha   90.00
_cell.angle_beta   90.00
_cell.angle_gamma   90.00
#
_symmetry.space_group_name_H-M   'P 1'
#
loop_
_entity.id
_entity.type
_entity.pdbx_description
1 polymer ?
#
loop_
_entity_poly.entity_id
_entity_poly.type
_entity_poly.pdbx_seq_one_letter_code
_entity_poly.pdbx_strand_id
1 'polypeptide(L)'
;MDQNSNKGLQRELISGFTSGVLTILATHPLDVIKLRLQLSRDAHSSYKSIIKQTLSLPTEGKKGSFCHFYKGMGINILGNSTSWGLYFFFYRYYKDLISPMCSSNSTAYQRDKKMTSFDYLAAAWSAGFTTSFLTMPLWVIKTRVISVNDNSKHSVSTSYSNVIRQIYKTEGLKAFFRGLVPSIISVSQGAIYFSIYDTLKMKMFIHDKERSLSAFETISITSISKMIATVALYPVQTLKTNMQDHGMQNQTMLQTIKTIYNRELGVKHFYKGIMANLARSIPATCITFYTYETVKDMI
;
A
#
# COMPACT_ATOMS: atom_id res chain seq x y z
N MET A 1 -30.54 17.82 -8.43
CA MET A 1 -29.13 17.56 -8.05
C MET A 1 -28.30 18.69 -8.64
N ASP A 2 -27.82 19.57 -7.76
CA ASP A 2 -27.28 20.88 -8.18
C ASP A 2 -25.97 20.75 -8.99
N GLN A 3 -25.87 21.52 -10.08
CA GLN A 3 -24.65 21.63 -10.90
C GLN A 3 -23.40 22.01 -10.07
N ASN A 4 -23.58 22.77 -8.98
CA ASN A 4 -22.50 23.13 -8.07
C ASN A 4 -21.98 21.95 -7.23
N SER A 5 -22.85 21.01 -6.84
CA SER A 5 -22.44 19.80 -6.11
C SER A 5 -21.62 18.85 -7.01
N ASN A 6 -21.99 18.73 -8.30
CA ASN A 6 -21.24 17.94 -9.27
C ASN A 6 -19.87 18.52 -9.59
N LYS A 7 -19.75 19.84 -9.69
CA LYS A 7 -18.45 20.51 -9.90
C LYS A 7 -17.52 20.33 -8.70
N GLY A 8 -18.03 20.43 -7.47
CA GLY A 8 -17.25 20.18 -6.27
C GLY A 8 -16.71 18.74 -6.20
N LEU A 9 -17.56 17.76 -6.51
CA LEU A 9 -17.15 16.35 -6.53
C LEU A 9 -16.09 16.06 -7.62
N GLN A 10 -16.24 16.64 -8.80
CA GLN A 10 -15.25 16.50 -9.88
C GLN A 10 -13.91 17.09 -9.49
N ARG A 11 -13.87 18.27 -8.87
CA ARG A 11 -12.65 18.89 -8.35
C ARG A 11 -11.93 17.99 -7.36
N GLU A 12 -12.66 17.43 -6.41
CA GLU A 12 -12.08 16.54 -5.39
C GLU A 12 -11.52 15.25 -6.02
N LEU A 13 -12.25 14.65 -6.97
CA LEU A 13 -11.80 13.44 -7.67
C LEU A 13 -10.54 13.69 -8.50
N ILE A 14 -10.50 14.77 -9.27
CA ILE A 14 -9.33 15.12 -10.09
C ILE A 14 -8.12 15.43 -9.20
N SER A 15 -8.30 16.25 -8.15
CA SER A 15 -7.23 16.60 -7.22
C SER A 15 -6.71 15.36 -6.48
N GLY A 16 -7.59 14.47 -6.02
CA GLY A 16 -7.21 13.24 -5.35
C GLY A 16 -6.47 12.27 -6.28
N PHE A 17 -6.95 12.08 -7.50
CA PHE A 17 -6.31 11.20 -8.48
C PHE A 17 -4.92 11.73 -8.89
N THR A 18 -4.84 13.02 -9.22
CA THR A 18 -3.59 13.68 -9.64
C THR A 18 -2.54 13.64 -8.54
N SER A 19 -2.93 13.97 -7.29
CA SER A 19 -2.03 13.92 -6.14
C SER A 19 -1.54 12.49 -5.88
N GLY A 20 -2.40 11.49 -6.02
CA GLY A 20 -2.03 10.08 -5.89
C GLY A 20 -1.01 9.62 -6.94
N VAL A 21 -1.24 9.97 -8.21
CA VAL A 21 -0.32 9.63 -9.31
C VAL A 21 1.04 10.30 -9.11
N LEU A 22 1.07 11.62 -8.83
CA LEU A 22 2.32 12.35 -8.62
C LEU A 22 3.10 11.83 -7.40
N THR A 23 2.40 11.49 -6.33
CA THR A 23 3.02 10.85 -5.15
C THR A 23 3.66 9.51 -5.50
N ILE A 24 2.98 8.67 -6.29
CA ILE A 24 3.54 7.39 -6.74
C ILE A 24 4.77 7.63 -7.63
N LEU A 25 4.69 8.55 -8.59
CA LEU A 25 5.82 8.88 -9.47
C LEU A 25 7.06 9.29 -8.68
N ALA A 26 6.90 10.18 -7.71
CA ALA A 26 8.01 10.67 -6.90
C ALA A 26 8.59 9.62 -5.95
N THR A 27 7.73 8.75 -5.38
CA THR A 27 8.15 7.80 -4.34
C THR A 27 8.44 6.39 -4.85
N HIS A 28 8.14 6.09 -6.12
CA HIS A 28 8.33 4.75 -6.70
C HIS A 28 9.75 4.19 -6.60
N PRO A 29 10.82 4.98 -6.80
CA PRO A 29 12.18 4.50 -6.60
C PRO A 29 12.43 3.90 -5.21
N LEU A 30 11.88 4.54 -4.17
CA LEU A 30 11.98 4.03 -2.79
C LEU A 30 11.15 2.75 -2.59
N ASP A 31 10.01 2.63 -3.28
CA ASP A 31 9.22 1.40 -3.27
C ASP A 31 9.99 0.22 -3.88
N VAL A 32 10.68 0.44 -4.99
CA VAL A 32 11.51 -0.59 -5.64
C VAL A 32 12.67 -1.01 -4.74
N ILE A 33 13.38 -0.05 -4.14
CA ILE A 33 14.48 -0.33 -3.20
C ILE A 33 13.97 -1.12 -2.00
N LYS A 34 12.86 -0.69 -1.38
CA LYS A 34 12.21 -1.40 -0.27
C LYS A 34 11.91 -2.84 -0.64
N LEU A 35 11.25 -3.05 -1.77
CA LEU A 35 10.79 -4.37 -2.19
C LEU A 35 12.00 -5.29 -2.49
N ARG A 36 13.01 -4.80 -3.18
CA ARG A 36 14.23 -5.56 -3.45
C ARG A 36 14.99 -5.92 -2.17
N LEU A 37 15.02 -5.01 -1.18
CA LEU A 37 15.61 -5.31 0.13
C LEU A 37 14.82 -6.38 0.88
N GLN A 38 13.49 -6.32 0.89
CA GLN A 38 12.64 -7.33 1.54
C GLN A 38 12.81 -8.73 0.92
N LEU A 39 13.05 -8.79 -0.38
CA LEU A 39 13.24 -10.04 -1.13
C LEU A 39 14.69 -10.54 -1.11
N SER A 40 15.66 -9.68 -0.81
CA SER A 40 17.07 -10.07 -0.76
C SER A 40 17.31 -11.14 0.29
N ARG A 41 17.97 -12.24 -0.14
CA ARG A 41 18.34 -13.36 0.73
C ARG A 41 19.63 -13.11 1.49
N ASP A 42 20.51 -12.24 0.96
CA ASP A 42 21.79 -11.94 1.58
C ASP A 42 21.62 -11.07 2.82
N ALA A 43 22.18 -11.49 3.95
CA ALA A 43 22.14 -10.75 5.21
C ALA A 43 22.79 -9.36 5.08
N HIS A 44 23.89 -9.28 4.36
CA HIS A 44 24.68 -8.07 4.21
C HIS A 44 24.23 -7.13 3.08
N SER A 45 23.07 -7.38 2.43
CA SER A 45 22.57 -6.45 1.41
C SER A 45 22.24 -5.11 2.04
N SER A 46 23.12 -4.14 1.77
CA SER A 46 22.94 -2.74 2.16
C SER A 46 22.09 -1.99 1.13
N TYR A 47 21.49 -0.88 1.54
CA TYR A 47 20.81 0.07 0.63
C TYR A 47 21.71 0.46 -0.55
N LYS A 48 23.00 0.78 -0.26
CA LYS A 48 23.99 1.11 -1.31
C LYS A 48 24.22 -0.04 -2.28
N SER A 49 24.28 -1.28 -1.79
CA SER A 49 24.45 -2.48 -2.62
C SER A 49 23.26 -2.67 -3.57
N ILE A 50 22.02 -2.57 -3.05
CA ILE A 50 20.81 -2.71 -3.88
C ILE A 50 20.69 -1.58 -4.91
N ILE A 51 21.00 -0.35 -4.54
CA ILE A 51 21.02 0.78 -5.48
C ILE A 51 22.04 0.53 -6.59
N LYS A 52 23.29 0.16 -6.22
CA LYS A 52 24.34 -0.14 -7.18
C LYS A 52 23.96 -1.32 -8.09
N GLN A 53 23.43 -2.39 -7.52
CA GLN A 53 22.91 -3.54 -8.27
C GLN A 53 21.80 -3.13 -9.24
N THR A 54 20.85 -2.30 -8.79
CA THR A 54 19.74 -1.82 -9.63
C THR A 54 20.24 -0.96 -10.78
N LEU A 55 21.23 -0.09 -10.54
CA LEU A 55 21.85 0.74 -11.57
C LEU A 55 22.71 -0.05 -12.55
N SER A 56 23.30 -1.17 -12.13
CA SER A 56 24.16 -2.01 -12.98
C SER A 56 23.40 -3.00 -13.85
N LEU A 57 22.07 -3.10 -13.70
CA LEU A 57 21.26 -3.98 -14.53
C LEU A 57 21.36 -3.58 -16.01
N PRO A 58 21.59 -4.53 -16.91
CA PRO A 58 21.66 -4.24 -18.35
C PRO A 58 20.27 -3.84 -18.86
N THR A 59 20.21 -2.74 -19.61
CA THR A 59 19.06 -2.37 -20.44
C THR A 59 19.47 -2.59 -21.90
N GLU A 60 18.53 -2.93 -22.78
CA GLU A 60 18.81 -3.11 -24.21
C GLU A 60 19.66 -1.96 -24.75
N GLY A 61 20.97 -2.25 -24.98
CA GLY A 61 21.95 -1.34 -25.57
C GLY A 61 22.67 -0.35 -24.65
N LYS A 62 22.35 -0.24 -23.34
CA LYS A 62 23.05 0.69 -22.41
C LYS A 62 23.25 0.08 -21.03
N LYS A 63 24.48 0.17 -20.49
CA LYS A 63 24.77 -0.13 -19.08
C LYS A 63 24.28 1.02 -18.22
N GLY A 64 23.48 0.71 -17.18
CA GLY A 64 23.08 1.64 -16.15
C GLY A 64 21.91 2.56 -16.53
N SER A 65 20.71 2.19 -16.19
CA SER A 65 19.53 3.04 -16.45
C SER A 65 18.69 3.26 -15.20
N PHE A 66 18.35 4.52 -14.93
CA PHE A 66 17.37 4.89 -13.91
C PHE A 66 15.98 4.28 -14.16
N CYS A 67 15.69 3.83 -15.38
CA CYS A 67 14.43 3.17 -15.74
C CYS A 67 14.11 1.95 -14.87
N HIS A 68 15.12 1.26 -14.33
CA HIS A 68 14.92 0.12 -13.45
C HIS A 68 14.24 0.48 -12.11
N PHE A 69 14.37 1.73 -11.65
CA PHE A 69 13.65 2.22 -10.47
C PHE A 69 12.17 2.49 -10.73
N TYR A 70 11.77 2.57 -12.01
CA TYR A 70 10.38 2.77 -12.42
C TYR A 70 9.72 1.49 -12.95
N LYS A 71 10.43 0.35 -12.84
CA LYS A 71 9.91 -0.96 -13.21
C LYS A 71 8.66 -1.29 -12.37
N GLY A 72 7.57 -1.65 -13.01
CA GLY A 72 6.31 -1.96 -12.33
C GLY A 72 5.48 -0.75 -11.90
N MET A 73 5.84 0.47 -12.32
CA MET A 73 5.09 1.68 -11.96
C MET A 73 3.65 1.64 -12.49
N GLY A 74 3.44 1.22 -13.74
CA GLY A 74 2.09 1.17 -14.32
C GLY A 74 1.15 0.27 -13.52
N ILE A 75 1.59 -0.94 -13.15
CA ILE A 75 0.80 -1.84 -12.30
C ILE A 75 0.63 -1.28 -10.88
N ASN A 76 1.58 -0.50 -10.37
CA ASN A 76 1.46 0.17 -9.08
C ASN A 76 0.37 1.24 -9.08
N ILE A 77 0.32 2.10 -10.11
CA ILE A 77 -0.72 3.12 -10.26
C ILE A 77 -2.09 2.43 -10.41
N LEU A 78 -2.19 1.46 -11.32
CA LEU A 78 -3.42 0.72 -11.55
C LEU A 78 -3.90 -0.01 -10.28
N GLY A 79 -3.00 -0.69 -9.58
CA GLY A 79 -3.31 -1.38 -8.34
C GLY A 79 -3.79 -0.45 -7.22
N ASN A 80 -3.13 0.71 -7.04
CA ASN A 80 -3.56 1.68 -6.04
C ASN A 80 -4.92 2.30 -6.39
N SER A 81 -5.10 2.78 -7.63
CA SER A 81 -6.36 3.40 -8.05
C SER A 81 -7.53 2.42 -7.93
N THR A 82 -7.35 1.17 -8.39
CA THR A 82 -8.37 0.12 -8.27
C THR A 82 -8.65 -0.21 -6.80
N SER A 83 -7.60 -0.34 -5.97
CA SER A 83 -7.78 -0.67 -4.55
C SER A 83 -8.56 0.40 -3.80
N TRP A 84 -8.24 1.68 -3.99
CA TRP A 84 -8.97 2.77 -3.34
C TRP A 84 -10.40 2.89 -3.83
N GLY A 85 -10.62 2.78 -5.16
CA GLY A 85 -11.96 2.82 -5.74
C GLY A 85 -12.85 1.70 -5.19
N LEU A 86 -12.35 0.44 -5.21
CA LEU A 86 -13.07 -0.71 -4.66
C LEU A 86 -13.28 -0.60 -3.14
N TYR A 87 -12.28 -0.10 -2.40
CA TYR A 87 -12.41 0.07 -0.95
C TYR A 87 -13.53 1.03 -0.59
N PHE A 88 -13.61 2.21 -1.19
CA PHE A 88 -14.68 3.16 -0.91
C PHE A 88 -16.05 2.65 -1.37
N PHE A 89 -16.10 1.97 -2.52
CA PHE A 89 -17.33 1.35 -3.00
C PHE A 89 -17.84 0.30 -2.01
N PHE A 90 -16.99 -0.67 -1.61
CA PHE A 90 -17.40 -1.71 -0.67
C PHE A 90 -17.60 -1.18 0.75
N TYR A 91 -16.84 -0.18 1.18
CA TYR A 91 -17.07 0.44 2.47
C TYR A 91 -18.46 1.06 2.57
N ARG A 92 -18.89 1.78 1.53
CA ARG A 92 -20.25 2.31 1.46
C ARG A 92 -21.28 1.19 1.42
N TYR A 93 -21.07 0.18 0.58
CA TYR A 93 -21.95 -0.96 0.47
C TYR A 93 -22.15 -1.71 1.80
N TYR A 94 -21.05 -2.05 2.49
CA TYR A 94 -21.12 -2.73 3.79
C TYR A 94 -21.66 -1.85 4.89
N LYS A 95 -21.40 -0.57 4.86
CA LYS A 95 -22.00 0.42 5.78
C LYS A 95 -23.52 0.47 5.63
N ASP A 96 -24.01 0.48 4.40
CA ASP A 96 -25.45 0.42 4.10
C ASP A 96 -26.06 -0.93 4.53
N LEU A 97 -25.32 -2.02 4.42
CA LEU A 97 -25.75 -3.37 4.82
C LEU A 97 -25.78 -3.60 6.34
N ILE A 98 -24.78 -3.09 7.06
CA ILE A 98 -24.62 -3.26 8.52
C ILE A 98 -25.49 -2.26 9.29
N SER A 99 -25.80 -1.11 8.70
CA SER A 99 -26.67 -0.11 9.33
C SER A 99 -27.99 -0.77 9.73
N PRO A 100 -28.29 -0.86 11.03
CA PRO A 100 -29.42 -1.61 11.50
C PRO A 100 -30.71 -1.04 10.93
N MET A 101 -31.31 -1.87 10.07
CA MET A 101 -32.66 -1.71 9.57
C MET A 101 -32.96 -0.33 9.01
N CYS A 102 -32.50 -0.18 7.81
CA CYS A 102 -32.99 0.82 6.91
C CYS A 102 -34.51 0.86 6.89
N SER A 103 -35.09 1.75 7.68
CA SER A 103 -36.35 2.32 7.26
C SER A 103 -36.09 2.97 5.90
N SER A 104 -36.81 2.53 4.91
CA SER A 104 -36.66 2.87 3.47
C SER A 104 -36.62 4.39 3.17
N ASN A 105 -36.89 5.23 4.15
CA ASN A 105 -37.00 6.69 4.05
C ASN A 105 -35.95 7.48 4.85
N SER A 106 -34.91 6.83 5.43
CA SER A 106 -33.91 7.57 6.19
C SER A 106 -32.79 8.10 5.28
N THR A 107 -32.45 9.40 5.42
CA THR A 107 -31.29 9.99 4.75
C THR A 107 -29.99 9.34 5.25
N ALA A 108 -28.93 9.34 4.40
CA ALA A 108 -27.62 8.78 4.77
C ALA A 108 -27.09 9.33 6.10
N TYR A 109 -27.31 10.62 6.37
CA TYR A 109 -26.95 11.29 7.62
C TYR A 109 -27.67 10.71 8.86
N GLN A 110 -28.95 10.40 8.76
CA GLN A 110 -29.72 9.82 9.87
C GLN A 110 -29.31 8.37 10.18
N ARG A 111 -28.89 7.63 9.15
CA ARG A 111 -28.33 6.28 9.29
C ARG A 111 -26.98 6.31 10.01
N ASP A 112 -26.10 7.22 9.61
CA ASP A 112 -24.76 7.38 10.22
C ASP A 112 -24.84 7.71 11.72
N LYS A 113 -25.79 8.52 12.14
CA LYS A 113 -25.98 8.90 13.55
C LYS A 113 -26.36 7.72 14.47
N LYS A 114 -26.89 6.63 13.91
CA LYS A 114 -27.30 5.42 14.67
C LYS A 114 -26.24 4.33 14.70
N MET A 115 -25.14 4.46 13.93
CA MET A 115 -24.07 3.46 13.85
C MET A 115 -23.14 3.57 15.05
N THR A 116 -22.77 2.42 15.61
CA THR A 116 -21.74 2.33 16.65
C THR A 116 -20.33 2.32 16.03
N SER A 117 -19.32 2.61 16.85
CA SER A 117 -17.91 2.51 16.40
C SER A 117 -17.56 1.10 15.90
N PHE A 118 -18.21 0.07 16.46
CA PHE A 118 -18.03 -1.31 16.02
C PHE A 118 -18.58 -1.56 14.61
N ASP A 119 -19.72 -0.96 14.26
CA ASP A 119 -20.32 -1.09 12.92
C ASP A 119 -19.42 -0.47 11.86
N TYR A 120 -18.83 0.69 12.16
CA TYR A 120 -17.84 1.32 11.27
C TYR A 120 -16.58 0.45 11.09
N LEU A 121 -16.08 -0.17 12.16
CA LEU A 121 -14.93 -1.07 12.09
C LEU A 121 -15.27 -2.34 11.29
N ALA A 122 -16.44 -2.92 11.50
CA ALA A 122 -16.91 -4.10 10.77
C ALA A 122 -17.04 -3.80 9.26
N ALA A 123 -17.66 -2.67 8.91
CA ALA A 123 -17.78 -2.22 7.51
C ALA A 123 -16.41 -1.99 6.87
N ALA A 124 -15.49 -1.30 7.56
CA ALA A 124 -14.14 -1.02 7.08
C ALA A 124 -13.33 -2.30 6.91
N TRP A 125 -13.42 -3.24 7.84
CA TRP A 125 -12.71 -4.53 7.77
C TRP A 125 -13.23 -5.40 6.63
N SER A 126 -14.56 -5.49 6.47
CA SER A 126 -15.21 -6.24 5.38
C SER A 126 -14.85 -5.64 4.01
N ALA A 127 -14.86 -4.32 3.88
CA ALA A 127 -14.42 -3.62 2.67
C ALA A 127 -12.94 -3.89 2.37
N GLY A 128 -12.08 -3.81 3.38
CA GLY A 128 -10.65 -4.10 3.25
C GLY A 128 -10.37 -5.54 2.84
N PHE A 129 -11.11 -6.50 3.42
CA PHE A 129 -11.03 -7.92 3.06
C PHE A 129 -11.39 -8.14 1.58
N THR A 130 -12.58 -7.67 1.17
CA THR A 130 -13.08 -7.85 -0.19
C THR A 130 -12.17 -7.16 -1.22
N THR A 131 -11.74 -5.95 -0.93
CA THR A 131 -10.78 -5.21 -1.77
C THR A 131 -9.45 -5.95 -1.88
N SER A 132 -8.90 -6.43 -0.76
CA SER A 132 -7.65 -7.20 -0.76
C SER A 132 -7.75 -8.46 -1.60
N PHE A 133 -8.87 -9.16 -1.52
CA PHE A 133 -9.12 -10.36 -2.32
C PHE A 133 -9.13 -10.05 -3.82
N LEU A 134 -9.90 -9.04 -4.23
CA LEU A 134 -10.06 -8.68 -5.65
C LEU A 134 -8.78 -8.09 -6.26
N THR A 135 -7.99 -7.34 -5.48
CA THR A 135 -6.79 -6.68 -5.99
C THR A 135 -5.52 -7.52 -5.81
N MET A 136 -5.61 -8.68 -5.15
CA MET A 136 -4.46 -9.54 -4.90
C MET A 136 -3.66 -9.90 -6.16
N PRO A 137 -4.30 -10.26 -7.30
CA PRO A 137 -3.58 -10.55 -8.53
C PRO A 137 -2.67 -9.39 -8.99
N LEU A 138 -3.13 -8.15 -8.86
CA LEU A 138 -2.35 -6.97 -9.24
C LEU A 138 -1.08 -6.83 -8.38
N TRP A 139 -1.20 -7.06 -7.08
CA TRP A 139 -0.07 -6.99 -6.15
C TRP A 139 0.94 -8.11 -6.35
N VAL A 140 0.48 -9.32 -6.67
CA VAL A 140 1.38 -10.43 -7.03
C VAL A 140 2.14 -10.11 -8.30
N ILE A 141 1.48 -9.62 -9.34
CA ILE A 141 2.14 -9.24 -10.60
C ILE A 141 3.15 -8.12 -10.34
N LYS A 142 2.79 -7.07 -9.56
CA LYS A 142 3.72 -6.00 -9.18
C LYS A 142 4.99 -6.56 -8.54
N THR A 143 4.84 -7.40 -7.52
CA THR A 143 5.97 -7.99 -6.79
C THR A 143 6.86 -8.79 -7.73
N ARG A 144 6.28 -9.63 -8.58
CA ARG A 144 7.00 -10.45 -9.56
C ARG A 144 7.74 -9.62 -10.60
N VAL A 145 7.12 -8.56 -11.12
CA VAL A 145 7.76 -7.66 -12.09
C VAL A 145 8.98 -6.95 -11.48
N ILE A 146 8.90 -6.54 -10.22
CA ILE A 146 10.01 -5.84 -9.53
C ILE A 146 11.10 -6.82 -9.08
N SER A 147 10.74 -8.06 -8.68
CA SER A 147 11.68 -9.06 -8.16
C SER A 147 12.54 -9.73 -9.23
N VAL A 148 12.13 -9.69 -10.50
CA VAL A 148 12.92 -10.29 -11.59
C VAL A 148 14.30 -9.63 -11.67
N ASN A 149 15.31 -10.37 -11.20
CA ASN A 149 16.71 -10.03 -11.46
C ASN A 149 17.04 -10.45 -12.90
N ASP A 150 17.47 -9.48 -13.72
CA ASP A 150 17.85 -9.71 -15.12
C ASP A 150 19.05 -10.67 -15.31
N ASN A 151 19.61 -11.20 -14.22
CA ASN A 151 20.73 -12.16 -14.25
C ASN A 151 20.31 -13.62 -14.50
N SER A 152 19.03 -13.95 -14.49
CA SER A 152 18.59 -15.26 -14.95
C SER A 152 18.67 -15.28 -16.48
N LYS A 153 19.39 -16.27 -17.05
CA LYS A 153 19.59 -16.53 -18.50
C LYS A 153 18.29 -16.67 -19.32
N HIS A 154 17.13 -16.56 -18.70
CA HIS A 154 15.85 -16.30 -19.32
C HIS A 154 15.52 -14.83 -19.06
N SER A 155 15.82 -13.97 -20.01
CA SER A 155 15.30 -12.62 -20.09
C SER A 155 13.77 -12.71 -20.15
N VAL A 156 13.15 -12.77 -18.97
CA VAL A 156 11.70 -12.66 -18.87
C VAL A 156 11.40 -11.25 -19.31
N SER A 157 10.89 -11.13 -20.52
CA SER A 157 10.40 -9.89 -21.09
C SER A 157 9.66 -9.11 -20.00
N THR A 158 9.99 -7.83 -19.85
CA THR A 158 9.41 -6.90 -18.87
C THR A 158 7.90 -6.68 -19.11
N SER A 159 7.33 -7.34 -20.11
CA SER A 159 5.91 -7.27 -20.44
C SER A 159 5.05 -7.93 -19.35
N TYR A 160 4.08 -7.21 -18.83
CA TYR A 160 3.13 -7.72 -17.84
C TYR A 160 2.42 -9.00 -18.32
N SER A 161 2.08 -9.08 -19.61
CA SER A 161 1.41 -10.27 -20.19
C SER A 161 2.28 -11.53 -20.12
N ASN A 162 3.58 -11.40 -20.30
CA ASN A 162 4.51 -12.54 -20.19
C ASN A 162 4.64 -13.01 -18.74
N VAL A 163 4.69 -12.07 -17.77
CA VAL A 163 4.70 -12.41 -16.34
C VAL A 163 3.41 -13.13 -15.95
N ILE A 164 2.26 -12.62 -16.37
CA ILE A 164 0.95 -13.25 -16.11
C ILE A 164 0.89 -14.66 -16.71
N ARG A 165 1.30 -14.80 -17.98
CA ARG A 165 1.32 -16.10 -18.67
C ARG A 165 2.26 -17.10 -18.00
N GLN A 166 3.42 -16.62 -17.54
CA GLN A 166 4.37 -17.45 -16.83
C GLN A 166 3.80 -17.94 -15.51
N ILE A 167 3.26 -17.03 -14.67
CA ILE A 167 2.62 -17.39 -13.39
C ILE A 167 1.53 -18.44 -13.63
N TYR A 168 0.67 -18.20 -14.61
CA TYR A 168 -0.43 -19.12 -14.91
C TYR A 168 0.07 -20.51 -15.37
N LYS A 169 1.08 -20.55 -16.25
CA LYS A 169 1.62 -21.82 -16.78
C LYS A 169 2.43 -22.62 -15.77
N THR A 170 3.18 -21.94 -14.89
CA THR A 170 4.11 -22.61 -13.97
C THR A 170 3.50 -22.92 -12.62
N GLU A 171 2.58 -22.07 -12.13
CA GLU A 171 2.08 -22.12 -10.76
C GLU A 171 0.53 -22.20 -10.68
N GLY A 172 -0.16 -21.92 -11.78
CA GLY A 172 -1.62 -21.94 -11.88
C GLY A 172 -2.30 -20.71 -11.24
N LEU A 173 -3.65 -20.73 -11.21
CA LEU A 173 -4.47 -19.61 -10.71
C LEU A 173 -4.28 -19.32 -9.22
N LYS A 174 -3.99 -20.33 -8.42
CA LYS A 174 -3.78 -20.17 -6.96
C LYS A 174 -2.60 -19.24 -6.61
N ALA A 175 -1.63 -19.13 -7.53
CA ALA A 175 -0.47 -18.27 -7.34
C ALA A 175 -0.82 -16.77 -7.25
N PHE A 176 -1.88 -16.34 -7.93
CA PHE A 176 -2.34 -14.95 -7.90
C PHE A 176 -2.93 -14.53 -6.55
N PHE A 177 -3.23 -15.47 -5.68
CA PHE A 177 -3.76 -15.23 -4.33
C PHE A 177 -2.73 -15.50 -3.22
N ARG A 178 -1.45 -15.68 -3.57
CA ARG A 178 -0.38 -15.87 -2.58
C ARG A 178 -0.17 -14.61 -1.75
N GLY A 179 -0.07 -14.80 -0.44
CA GLY A 179 0.03 -13.70 0.51
C GLY A 179 -1.33 -13.05 0.86
N LEU A 180 -2.47 -13.69 0.54
CA LEU A 180 -3.79 -13.19 0.90
C LEU A 180 -3.96 -13.11 2.43
N VAL A 181 -3.57 -14.13 3.17
CA VAL A 181 -3.69 -14.14 4.64
C VAL A 181 -2.93 -12.99 5.29
N PRO A 182 -1.61 -12.78 5.05
CA PRO A 182 -0.93 -11.61 5.59
C PRO A 182 -1.48 -10.29 5.04
N SER A 183 -2.08 -10.28 3.84
CA SER A 183 -2.76 -9.07 3.32
C SER A 183 -3.97 -8.69 4.16
N ILE A 184 -4.79 -9.68 4.55
CA ILE A 184 -5.97 -9.47 5.42
C ILE A 184 -5.53 -8.96 6.80
N ILE A 185 -4.47 -9.56 7.38
CA ILE A 185 -3.91 -9.08 8.66
C ILE A 185 -3.46 -7.61 8.51
N SER A 186 -2.90 -7.24 7.35
CA SER A 186 -2.46 -5.87 7.09
C SER A 186 -3.61 -4.85 7.02
N VAL A 187 -4.86 -5.27 6.81
CA VAL A 187 -6.03 -4.37 6.87
C VAL A 187 -6.17 -3.74 8.26
N SER A 188 -5.78 -4.47 9.33
CA SER A 188 -5.78 -3.94 10.70
C SER A 188 -4.82 -2.77 10.92
N GLN A 189 -3.92 -2.48 9.97
CA GLN A 189 -3.03 -1.31 10.05
C GLN A 189 -3.81 0.00 10.15
N GLY A 190 -4.95 0.09 9.49
CA GLY A 190 -5.83 1.26 9.59
C GLY A 190 -6.35 1.47 11.00
N ALA A 191 -6.80 0.42 11.68
CA ALA A 191 -7.27 0.50 13.06
C ALA A 191 -6.16 0.96 14.03
N ILE A 192 -4.96 0.39 13.90
CA ILE A 192 -3.79 0.79 14.70
C ILE A 192 -3.44 2.27 14.43
N TYR A 193 -3.43 2.67 13.18
CA TYR A 193 -3.15 4.05 12.78
C TYR A 193 -4.13 5.04 13.42
N PHE A 194 -5.44 4.79 13.31
CA PHE A 194 -6.46 5.67 13.87
C PHE A 194 -6.42 5.72 15.40
N SER A 195 -6.20 4.57 16.05
CA SER A 195 -6.07 4.52 17.53
C SER A 195 -4.90 5.39 18.02
N ILE A 196 -3.76 5.32 17.35
CA ILE A 196 -2.59 6.14 17.71
C ILE A 196 -2.85 7.61 17.39
N TYR A 197 -3.44 7.89 16.22
CA TYR A 197 -3.77 9.25 15.80
C TYR A 197 -4.70 9.94 16.82
N ASP A 198 -5.78 9.28 17.22
CA ASP A 198 -6.75 9.81 18.19
C ASP A 198 -6.10 10.00 19.56
N THR A 199 -5.26 9.05 20.00
CA THR A 199 -4.53 9.18 21.28
C THR A 199 -3.58 10.38 21.26
N LEU A 200 -2.82 10.57 20.18
CA LEU A 200 -1.91 11.71 20.06
C LEU A 200 -2.66 13.02 19.97
N LYS A 201 -3.75 13.05 19.21
CA LYS A 201 -4.61 14.20 19.06
C LYS A 201 -5.24 14.59 20.41
N MET A 202 -5.81 13.65 21.16
CA MET A 202 -6.36 13.92 22.48
C MET A 202 -5.32 14.49 23.44
N LYS A 203 -4.10 13.97 23.45
CA LYS A 203 -3.02 14.49 24.29
C LYS A 203 -2.66 15.95 23.97
N MET A 204 -2.76 16.36 22.72
CA MET A 204 -2.51 17.77 22.34
C MET A 204 -3.67 18.70 22.72
N PHE A 205 -4.91 18.19 22.76
CA PHE A 205 -6.08 18.96 23.15
C PHE A 205 -6.32 19.04 24.67
N ILE A 206 -5.54 18.35 25.51
CA ILE A 206 -5.68 18.40 26.97
C ILE A 206 -5.51 19.82 27.51
N HIS A 207 -4.69 20.66 26.85
CA HIS A 207 -4.42 22.03 27.28
C HIS A 207 -5.33 23.09 26.64
N ASP A 208 -5.99 22.80 25.50
CA ASP A 208 -6.78 23.81 24.79
C ASP A 208 -7.88 23.16 23.94
N LYS A 209 -9.08 23.06 24.49
CA LYS A 209 -10.22 22.35 23.85
C LYS A 209 -10.80 23.05 22.62
N GLU A 210 -10.51 24.33 22.42
CA GLU A 210 -11.07 25.14 21.32
C GLU A 210 -10.08 25.42 20.18
N ARG A 211 -8.82 24.98 20.31
CA ARG A 211 -7.78 25.24 19.31
C ARG A 211 -7.92 24.30 18.12
N SER A 212 -7.97 24.86 16.91
CA SER A 212 -7.78 24.08 15.67
C SER A 212 -6.32 23.70 15.52
N LEU A 213 -6.05 22.43 15.13
CA LEU A 213 -4.69 21.97 14.83
C LEU A 213 -4.12 22.72 13.65
N SER A 214 -2.88 23.21 13.77
CA SER A 214 -2.13 23.74 12.65
C SER A 214 -1.88 22.64 11.60
N ALA A 215 -1.72 23.04 10.33
CA ALA A 215 -1.37 22.11 9.25
C ALA A 215 -0.09 21.31 9.59
N PHE A 216 0.93 21.96 10.17
CA PHE A 216 2.16 21.29 10.59
C PHE A 216 1.93 20.25 11.70
N GLU A 217 1.11 20.56 12.70
CA GLU A 217 0.74 19.64 13.78
C GLU A 217 -0.02 18.43 13.23
N THR A 218 -0.97 18.66 12.32
CA THR A 218 -1.75 17.60 11.67
C THR A 218 -0.84 16.66 10.86
N ILE A 219 0.07 17.21 10.06
CA ILE A 219 1.03 16.44 9.27
C ILE A 219 1.95 15.62 10.19
N SER A 220 2.41 16.23 11.29
CA SER A 220 3.30 15.57 12.25
C SER A 220 2.62 14.39 12.94
N ILE A 221 1.42 14.59 13.50
CA ILE A 221 0.65 13.53 14.17
C ILE A 221 0.32 12.41 13.17
N THR A 222 -0.15 12.76 11.98
CA THR A 222 -0.46 11.80 10.91
C THR A 222 0.76 10.96 10.53
N SER A 223 1.91 11.62 10.33
CA SER A 223 3.16 10.95 9.96
C SER A 223 3.64 10.01 11.06
N ILE A 224 3.68 10.48 12.32
CA ILE A 224 4.10 9.67 13.47
C ILE A 224 3.18 8.46 13.65
N SER A 225 1.86 8.67 13.63
CA SER A 225 0.87 7.58 13.77
C SER A 225 1.03 6.54 12.67
N LYS A 226 1.25 6.97 11.43
CA LYS A 226 1.49 6.10 10.28
C LYS A 226 2.80 5.34 10.40
N MET A 227 3.87 5.98 10.89
CA MET A 227 5.15 5.34 11.10
C MET A 227 5.06 4.24 12.16
N ILE A 228 4.44 4.50 13.31
CA ILE A 228 4.27 3.51 14.39
C ILE A 228 3.42 2.33 13.90
N ALA A 229 2.28 2.58 13.27
CA ALA A 229 1.43 1.53 12.71
C ALA A 229 2.17 0.69 11.65
N THR A 230 3.01 1.33 10.85
CA THR A 230 3.85 0.64 9.85
C THR A 230 4.90 -0.24 10.53
N VAL A 231 5.61 0.25 11.54
CA VAL A 231 6.62 -0.55 12.27
C VAL A 231 5.98 -1.77 12.92
N ALA A 232 4.81 -1.61 13.54
CA ALA A 232 4.09 -2.70 14.20
C ALA A 232 3.72 -3.84 13.24
N LEU A 233 3.26 -3.52 12.03
CA LEU A 233 2.83 -4.53 11.03
C LEU A 233 3.87 -4.79 9.93
N TYR A 234 5.09 -4.23 10.06
CA TYR A 234 6.13 -4.44 9.05
C TYR A 234 6.51 -5.91 8.84
N PRO A 235 6.60 -6.76 9.89
CA PRO A 235 6.83 -8.20 9.72
C PRO A 235 5.80 -8.86 8.82
N VAL A 236 4.52 -8.49 8.97
CA VAL A 236 3.41 -9.03 8.15
C VAL A 236 3.54 -8.57 6.69
N GLN A 237 3.94 -7.31 6.47
CA GLN A 237 4.19 -6.78 5.12
C GLN A 237 5.37 -7.52 4.46
N THR A 238 6.46 -7.77 5.18
CA THR A 238 7.61 -8.52 4.67
C THR A 238 7.23 -9.96 4.34
N LEU A 239 6.43 -10.60 5.19
CA LEU A 239 5.90 -11.93 4.93
C LEU A 239 5.04 -11.97 3.67
N LYS A 240 4.10 -11.02 3.52
CA LYS A 240 3.29 -10.86 2.31
C LYS A 240 4.15 -10.78 1.05
N THR A 241 5.15 -9.89 1.06
CA THR A 241 6.04 -9.66 -0.08
C THR A 241 6.83 -10.92 -0.44
N ASN A 242 7.38 -11.64 0.56
CA ASN A 242 8.11 -12.88 0.32
C ASN A 242 7.20 -13.99 -0.22
N MET A 243 5.96 -14.12 0.26
CA MET A 243 5.01 -15.10 -0.27
C MET A 243 4.60 -14.82 -1.72
N GLN A 244 4.65 -13.58 -2.15
CA GLN A 244 4.35 -13.16 -3.52
C GLN A 244 5.51 -13.38 -4.49
N ASP A 245 6.73 -13.55 -3.97
CA ASP A 245 7.93 -13.73 -4.78
C ASP A 245 8.04 -15.13 -5.39
N HIS A 246 8.77 -15.23 -6.49
CA HIS A 246 9.10 -16.50 -7.16
C HIS A 246 9.90 -17.46 -6.28
N GLY A 247 10.78 -16.92 -5.44
CA GLY A 247 11.70 -17.71 -4.64
C GLY A 247 11.04 -18.54 -3.53
N MET A 248 9.76 -18.33 -3.25
CA MET A 248 8.97 -19.03 -2.22
C MET A 248 7.81 -19.83 -2.81
N GLN A 249 7.99 -20.36 -4.04
CA GLN A 249 6.99 -21.18 -4.70
C GLN A 249 6.64 -22.39 -3.85
N ASN A 250 5.33 -22.67 -3.73
CA ASN A 250 4.79 -23.84 -3.00
C ASN A 250 5.02 -23.85 -1.48
N GLN A 251 5.48 -22.77 -0.86
CA GLN A 251 5.57 -22.69 0.59
C GLN A 251 4.27 -22.20 1.22
N THR A 252 3.91 -22.83 2.34
CA THR A 252 2.84 -22.34 3.21
C THR A 252 3.31 -21.11 4.00
N MET A 253 2.37 -20.35 4.58
CA MET A 253 2.70 -19.19 5.42
C MET A 253 3.70 -19.53 6.54
N LEU A 254 3.48 -20.66 7.26
CA LEU A 254 4.35 -21.10 8.34
C LEU A 254 5.76 -21.48 7.84
N GLN A 255 5.83 -22.16 6.69
CA GLN A 255 7.11 -22.49 6.07
C GLN A 255 7.87 -21.24 5.64
N THR A 256 7.18 -20.25 5.08
CA THR A 256 7.77 -18.97 4.71
C THR A 256 8.31 -18.23 5.94
N ILE A 257 7.55 -18.19 7.05
CA ILE A 257 8.02 -17.63 8.33
C ILE A 257 9.30 -18.33 8.79
N LYS A 258 9.30 -19.67 8.81
CA LYS A 258 10.47 -20.48 9.21
C LYS A 258 11.66 -20.22 8.29
N THR A 259 11.42 -20.16 6.98
CA THR A 259 12.48 -19.86 5.99
C THR A 259 13.08 -18.47 6.19
N ILE A 260 12.26 -17.45 6.47
CA ILE A 260 12.75 -16.09 6.75
C ILE A 260 13.50 -16.05 8.08
N TYR A 261 12.97 -16.70 9.10
CA TYR A 261 13.57 -16.76 10.44
C TYR A 261 14.95 -17.45 10.43
N ASN A 262 15.08 -18.53 9.66
CA ASN A 262 16.33 -19.30 9.53
C ASN A 262 17.40 -18.61 8.68
N ARG A 263 17.12 -17.43 8.08
CA ARG A 263 18.14 -16.61 7.46
C ARG A 263 19.07 -16.02 8.53
N GLU A 264 20.30 -15.72 8.20
CA GLU A 264 21.35 -15.24 9.10
C GLU A 264 20.92 -14.12 10.08
N LEU A 265 20.02 -13.24 9.66
CA LEU A 265 19.52 -12.13 10.49
C LEU A 265 18.37 -12.50 11.42
N GLY A 266 17.80 -13.71 11.34
CA GLY A 266 16.67 -14.13 12.17
C GLY A 266 15.50 -13.13 12.11
N VAL A 267 15.02 -12.71 13.29
CA VAL A 267 13.89 -11.75 13.42
C VAL A 267 14.16 -10.42 12.70
N LYS A 268 15.42 -9.96 12.67
CA LYS A 268 15.78 -8.68 12.03
C LYS A 268 15.50 -8.69 10.52
N HIS A 269 15.47 -9.87 9.90
CA HIS A 269 15.14 -10.00 8.48
C HIS A 269 13.72 -9.53 8.14
N PHE A 270 12.77 -9.69 9.08
CA PHE A 270 11.40 -9.19 8.91
C PHE A 270 11.31 -7.67 8.84
N TYR A 271 12.31 -6.95 9.36
CA TYR A 271 12.38 -5.49 9.33
C TYR A 271 13.29 -4.94 8.24
N LYS A 272 13.78 -5.80 7.34
CA LYS A 272 14.66 -5.40 6.25
C LYS A 272 13.92 -4.48 5.27
N GLY A 273 14.51 -3.32 4.98
CA GLY A 273 13.90 -2.29 4.12
C GLY A 273 12.95 -1.32 4.84
N ILE A 274 12.80 -1.41 6.16
CA ILE A 274 11.92 -0.52 6.93
C ILE A 274 12.32 0.96 6.78
N MET A 275 13.61 1.27 6.77
CA MET A 275 14.09 2.65 6.62
C MET A 275 13.67 3.28 5.28
N ALA A 276 13.72 2.52 4.16
CA ALA A 276 13.22 3.01 2.88
C ALA A 276 11.72 3.30 2.95
N ASN A 277 10.96 2.47 3.67
CA ASN A 277 9.52 2.66 3.83
C ASN A 277 9.19 3.89 4.69
N LEU A 278 9.93 4.10 5.79
CA LEU A 278 9.77 5.27 6.65
C LEU A 278 10.21 6.55 5.95
N ALA A 279 11.37 6.53 5.29
CA ALA A 279 11.88 7.65 4.50
C ALA A 279 10.92 8.06 3.38
N ARG A 280 10.15 7.12 2.83
CA ARG A 280 9.11 7.41 1.84
C ARG A 280 7.87 8.10 2.44
N SER A 281 7.54 7.81 3.70
CA SER A 281 6.26 8.23 4.30
C SER A 281 6.12 9.74 4.38
N ILE A 282 7.16 10.47 4.79
CA ILE A 282 7.12 11.93 4.94
C ILE A 282 6.98 12.63 3.57
N PRO A 283 7.88 12.38 2.57
CA PRO A 283 7.73 12.98 1.26
C PRO A 283 6.40 12.65 0.59
N ALA A 284 5.93 11.40 0.72
CA ALA A 284 4.65 10.99 0.16
C ALA A 284 3.50 11.83 0.73
N THR A 285 3.47 12.04 2.04
CA THR A 285 2.43 12.84 2.69
C THR A 285 2.50 14.30 2.24
N CYS A 286 3.69 14.91 2.24
CA CYS A 286 3.88 16.30 1.79
C CYS A 286 3.47 16.51 0.33
N ILE A 287 3.90 15.61 -0.58
CA ILE A 287 3.55 15.69 -2.00
C ILE A 287 2.05 15.55 -2.19
N THR A 288 1.41 14.60 -1.49
CA THR A 288 -0.03 14.38 -1.59
C THR A 288 -0.80 15.63 -1.17
N PHE A 289 -0.49 16.20 0.00
CA PHE A 289 -1.17 17.38 0.50
C PHE A 289 -0.94 18.60 -0.40
N TYR A 290 0.31 18.91 -0.71
CA TYR A 290 0.65 20.06 -1.55
C TYR A 290 -0.02 19.99 -2.92
N THR A 291 0.09 18.84 -3.58
CA THR A 291 -0.51 18.65 -4.91
C THR A 291 -2.03 18.69 -4.85
N TYR A 292 -2.64 18.08 -3.83
CA TYR A 292 -4.09 18.08 -3.67
C TYR A 292 -4.63 19.51 -3.52
N GLU A 293 -4.03 20.33 -2.66
CA GLU A 293 -4.43 21.72 -2.46
C GLU A 293 -4.21 22.53 -3.73
N THR A 294 -3.00 22.44 -4.33
CA THR A 294 -2.68 23.21 -5.55
C THR A 294 -3.64 22.89 -6.70
N VAL A 295 -3.92 21.60 -6.95
CA VAL A 295 -4.84 21.22 -8.04
C VAL A 295 -6.28 21.61 -7.72
N LYS A 296 -6.69 21.52 -6.45
CA LYS A 296 -8.02 21.94 -6.01
C LYS A 296 -8.24 23.45 -6.21
N ASP A 297 -7.21 24.25 -5.99
CA ASP A 297 -7.27 25.71 -6.17
C ASP A 297 -7.22 26.12 -7.66
N MET A 298 -6.61 25.30 -8.53
CA MET A 298 -6.51 25.57 -9.96
C MET A 298 -7.79 25.26 -10.77
N ILE A 299 -8.66 24.36 -10.24
CA ILE A 299 -9.88 23.92 -10.92
C ILE A 299 -11.12 24.54 -10.26
#